data_8915a8d620ea66765cf427d99f42385a
#
_entry.id   8915a8d620ea66765cf427d99f42385a
#
_cell.length_a   1.000
_cell.length_b   1.000
_cell.length_c   1.000
_cell.angle_alpha   90.00
_cell.angle_beta   90.00
_cell.angle_gamma   90.00
#
_symmetry.space_group_name_H-M   'P 1'
#
loop_
_entity.id
_entity.type
_entity.pdbx_description
1 polymer ?
#
loop_
_entity_poly.entity_id
_entity_poly.type
_entity_poly.pdbx_seq_one_letter_code
_entity_poly.pdbx_strand_id
1 'polypeptide(L)'
;MEVLDLQDMPAERPTSKIQEWLQSTLQRAVENQKVNDSIFYTSFLVLSFLLIAPIWEIYYLPLGDLADHAAQMRVILNYELYRDDYYINWFTPYLVGYIIALFFALIFPIPIALKIALSLSLIAVPLSCLYLLRNLNGNRYWVWICFPMAYSFSFYWGFYSYIIATPVALLVVAYATAYSQQEPTRKNFVIATLLSALL
;
A
#
# COMPACT_ATOMS: atom_id res chain seq x y z
N MET A 1 64.67 46.29 23.57
CA MET A 1 64.35 45.00 22.93
C MET A 1 63.11 44.48 23.63
N GLU A 2 61.99 44.99 23.11
CA GLU A 2 60.64 44.81 23.64
C GLU A 2 60.09 43.44 23.15
N VAL A 3 59.83 42.55 24.08
CA VAL A 3 59.25 41.25 23.76
C VAL A 3 57.76 41.50 23.49
N LEU A 4 57.36 41.39 22.25
CA LEU A 4 55.97 41.44 21.82
C LEU A 4 55.25 40.23 22.44
N ASP A 5 54.32 40.52 23.33
CA ASP A 5 53.47 39.55 23.97
C ASP A 5 52.43 39.04 22.95
N LEU A 6 52.60 37.78 22.51
CA LEU A 6 51.74 37.13 21.51
C LEU A 6 50.40 36.63 22.11
N GLN A 7 50.07 37.04 23.35
CA GLN A 7 48.84 36.60 24.06
C GLN A 7 47.62 37.45 23.82
N ASP A 8 47.74 38.62 23.18
CA ASP A 8 46.61 39.54 22.96
C ASP A 8 46.04 39.55 21.54
N MET A 9 46.22 38.50 20.76
CA MET A 9 45.47 38.34 19.50
C MET A 9 44.10 37.75 19.83
N PRO A 10 42.99 38.48 19.57
CA PRO A 10 41.67 37.91 19.69
C PRO A 10 41.50 36.83 18.61
N ALA A 11 41.47 35.59 19.06
CA ALA A 11 41.13 34.46 18.20
C ALA A 11 39.64 34.50 17.86
N GLU A 12 39.21 35.49 17.07
CA GLU A 12 37.93 35.41 16.37
C GLU A 12 38.07 34.32 15.30
N ARG A 13 37.67 33.12 15.68
CA ARG A 13 37.64 32.00 14.72
C ARG A 13 36.61 32.34 13.65
N PRO A 14 36.96 32.33 12.35
CA PRO A 14 36.02 32.53 11.25
C PRO A 14 34.99 31.39 11.13
N THR A 15 35.01 30.46 12.08
CA THR A 15 34.15 29.27 12.13
C THR A 15 32.69 29.56 12.47
N SER A 16 32.36 30.69 13.10
CA SER A 16 30.98 30.96 13.54
C SER A 16 30.03 31.26 12.35
N LYS A 17 30.44 32.10 11.43
CA LYS A 17 29.60 32.49 10.26
C LYS A 17 29.36 31.34 9.29
N ILE A 18 30.35 30.50 9.06
CA ILE A 18 30.21 29.30 8.21
C ILE A 18 29.30 28.28 8.92
N GLN A 19 29.45 28.09 10.21
CA GLN A 19 28.60 27.19 10.99
C GLN A 19 27.14 27.69 11.04
N GLU A 20 26.92 28.97 11.28
CA GLU A 20 25.57 29.58 11.23
C GLU A 20 24.91 29.45 9.86
N TRP A 21 25.66 29.71 8.79
CA TRP A 21 25.18 29.53 7.41
C TRP A 21 24.84 28.07 7.11
N LEU A 22 25.70 27.12 7.51
CA LEU A 22 25.45 25.68 7.34
C LEU A 22 24.22 25.26 8.13
N GLN A 23 24.08 25.65 9.39
CA GLN A 23 22.91 25.34 10.21
C GLN A 23 21.63 25.92 9.63
N SER A 24 21.61 27.19 9.19
CA SER A 24 20.44 27.80 8.58
C SER A 24 20.05 27.13 7.26
N THR A 25 21.03 26.71 6.46
CA THR A 25 20.79 26.00 5.21
C THR A 25 20.23 24.60 5.45
N LEU A 26 20.77 23.87 6.42
CA LEU A 26 20.26 22.56 6.83
C LEU A 26 18.85 22.67 7.43
N GLN A 27 18.57 23.66 8.26
CA GLN A 27 17.22 23.89 8.78
C GLN A 27 16.20 24.15 7.69
N ARG A 28 16.53 25.02 6.71
CA ARG A 28 15.66 25.26 5.54
C ARG A 28 15.43 24.01 4.71
N ALA A 29 16.47 23.21 4.49
CA ALA A 29 16.33 21.94 3.77
C ALA A 29 15.42 20.94 4.50
N VAL A 30 15.56 20.82 5.81
CA VAL A 30 14.70 19.95 6.64
C VAL A 30 13.25 20.45 6.67
N GLU A 31 13.04 21.78 6.77
CA GLU A 31 11.71 22.39 6.76
C GLU A 31 11.03 22.19 5.40
N ASN A 32 11.74 22.43 4.30
CA ASN A 32 11.24 22.17 2.94
C ASN A 32 10.90 20.69 2.74
N GLN A 33 11.67 19.76 3.29
CA GLN A 33 11.38 18.34 3.22
C GLN A 33 10.11 17.99 4.00
N LYS A 34 9.92 18.52 5.20
CA LYS A 34 8.70 18.30 6.00
C LYS A 34 7.45 18.81 5.27
N VAL A 35 7.52 20.00 4.66
CA VAL A 35 6.41 20.53 3.87
C VAL A 35 6.10 19.64 2.69
N ASN A 36 7.13 19.19 1.95
CA ASN A 36 6.98 18.28 0.83
C ASN A 36 6.40 16.91 1.24
N ASP A 37 6.80 16.38 2.40
CA ASP A 37 6.24 15.16 2.94
C ASP A 37 4.78 15.33 3.35
N SER A 38 4.44 16.45 3.99
CA SER A 38 3.06 16.77 4.36
C SER A 38 2.15 16.85 3.12
N ILE A 39 2.57 17.56 2.08
CA ILE A 39 1.83 17.65 0.81
C ILE A 39 1.65 16.26 0.20
N PHE A 40 2.70 15.46 0.16
CA PHE A 40 2.64 14.12 -0.41
C PHE A 40 1.61 13.24 0.32
N TYR A 41 1.69 13.13 1.64
CA TYR A 41 0.80 12.26 2.40
C TYR A 41 -0.64 12.78 2.44
N THR A 42 -0.84 14.10 2.50
CA THR A 42 -2.19 14.69 2.40
C THR A 42 -2.81 14.40 1.04
N SER A 43 -2.07 14.60 -0.04
CA SER A 43 -2.54 14.27 -1.39
C SER A 43 -2.82 12.76 -1.55
N PHE A 44 -1.96 11.91 -0.98
CA PHE A 44 -2.17 10.46 -0.99
C PHE A 44 -3.47 10.07 -0.29
N LEU A 45 -3.75 10.64 0.88
CA LEU A 45 -5.00 10.41 1.60
C LEU A 45 -6.23 10.89 0.82
N VAL A 46 -6.16 12.09 0.25
CA VAL A 46 -7.26 12.65 -0.57
C VAL A 46 -7.51 11.77 -1.79
N LEU A 47 -6.46 11.37 -2.52
CA LEU A 47 -6.59 10.50 -3.67
C LEU A 47 -7.10 9.10 -3.28
N SER A 48 -6.69 8.56 -2.13
CA SER A 48 -7.21 7.28 -1.62
C SER A 48 -8.70 7.37 -1.30
N PHE A 49 -9.14 8.48 -0.71
CA PHE A 49 -10.56 8.72 -0.47
C PHE A 49 -11.35 8.82 -1.79
N LEU A 50 -10.86 9.64 -2.73
CA LEU A 50 -11.49 9.78 -4.06
C LEU A 50 -11.50 8.45 -4.84
N LEU A 51 -10.49 7.60 -4.65
CA LEU A 51 -10.40 6.29 -5.26
C LEU A 51 -11.55 5.37 -4.82
N ILE A 52 -11.91 5.39 -3.55
CA ILE A 52 -12.96 4.50 -3.02
C ILE A 52 -14.37 5.12 -3.04
N ALA A 53 -14.49 6.44 -3.11
CA ALA A 53 -15.77 7.14 -3.05
C ALA A 53 -16.82 6.58 -4.03
N PRO A 54 -16.52 6.33 -5.32
CA PRO A 54 -17.51 5.80 -6.27
C PRO A 54 -18.06 4.42 -5.89
N ILE A 55 -17.30 3.60 -5.14
CA ILE A 55 -17.76 2.29 -4.68
C ILE A 55 -18.95 2.44 -3.69
N TRP A 56 -18.98 3.52 -2.95
CA TRP A 56 -19.97 3.75 -1.88
C TRP A 56 -21.20 4.54 -2.32
N GLU A 57 -21.16 5.13 -3.54
CA GLU A 57 -22.32 5.85 -4.12
C GLU A 57 -23.50 4.93 -4.42
N ILE A 58 -23.26 3.70 -4.84
CA ILE A 58 -24.29 2.78 -5.31
C ILE A 58 -24.32 1.55 -4.41
N TYR A 59 -25.51 1.12 -3.97
CA TYR A 59 -25.62 -0.04 -3.08
C TYR A 59 -25.13 -1.33 -3.73
N TYR A 60 -25.57 -1.64 -4.95
CA TYR A 60 -25.08 -2.76 -5.76
C TYR A 60 -24.16 -2.25 -6.85
N LEU A 61 -22.89 -2.61 -6.79
CA LEU A 61 -21.92 -2.20 -7.81
C LEU A 61 -22.22 -2.90 -9.13
N PRO A 62 -22.31 -2.15 -10.26
CA PRO A 62 -22.62 -2.72 -11.56
C PRO A 62 -21.33 -3.29 -12.22
N LEU A 63 -20.67 -4.22 -11.54
CA LEU A 63 -19.49 -4.92 -12.04
C LEU A 63 -19.92 -6.30 -12.55
N GLY A 64 -19.39 -6.72 -13.71
CA GLY A 64 -19.85 -7.91 -14.43
C GLY A 64 -20.04 -9.14 -13.55
N ASP A 65 -18.98 -9.68 -12.97
CA ASP A 65 -19.00 -10.95 -12.22
C ASP A 65 -19.27 -10.78 -10.72
N LEU A 66 -19.44 -9.54 -10.23
CA LEU A 66 -19.55 -9.32 -8.78
C LEU A 66 -20.81 -9.95 -8.18
N ALA A 67 -21.88 -10.03 -8.96
CA ALA A 67 -23.12 -10.71 -8.55
C ALA A 67 -22.90 -12.20 -8.32
N ASP A 68 -22.10 -12.85 -9.18
CA ASP A 68 -21.75 -14.27 -9.06
C ASP A 68 -20.87 -14.51 -7.83
N HIS A 69 -19.93 -13.62 -7.57
CA HIS A 69 -19.13 -13.66 -6.32
C HIS A 69 -20.01 -13.51 -5.08
N ALA A 70 -21.01 -12.62 -5.10
CA ALA A 70 -21.96 -12.48 -4.00
C ALA A 70 -22.81 -13.74 -3.80
N ALA A 71 -23.25 -14.39 -4.90
CA ALA A 71 -23.98 -15.65 -4.84
C ALA A 71 -23.13 -16.78 -4.24
N GLN A 72 -21.87 -16.90 -4.68
CA GLN A 72 -20.92 -17.88 -4.12
C GLN A 72 -20.70 -17.67 -2.62
N MET A 73 -20.51 -16.41 -2.18
CA MET A 73 -20.42 -16.11 -0.75
C MET A 73 -21.66 -16.49 0.02
N ARG A 74 -22.85 -16.31 -0.55
CA ARG A 74 -24.12 -16.74 0.07
C ARG A 74 -24.17 -18.26 0.23
N VAL A 75 -23.72 -19.01 -0.77
CA VAL A 75 -23.61 -20.47 -0.70
C VAL A 75 -22.65 -20.88 0.42
N ILE A 76 -21.48 -20.26 0.51
CA ILE A 76 -20.49 -20.57 1.55
C ILE A 76 -21.05 -20.29 2.95
N LEU A 77 -21.67 -19.12 3.16
CA LEU A 77 -22.20 -18.71 4.46
C LEU A 77 -23.41 -19.53 4.92
N ASN A 78 -24.15 -20.11 3.98
CA ASN A 78 -25.37 -20.89 4.27
C ASN A 78 -25.23 -22.32 3.69
N TYR A 79 -24.04 -22.92 3.77
CA TYR A 79 -23.73 -24.15 3.10
C TYR A 79 -24.70 -25.29 3.40
N GLU A 80 -25.23 -25.38 4.60
CA GLU A 80 -26.21 -26.41 5.00
C GLU A 80 -27.49 -26.35 4.14
N LEU A 81 -27.87 -25.20 3.60
CA LEU A 81 -29.03 -25.04 2.71
C LEU A 81 -28.72 -25.44 1.25
N TYR A 82 -27.45 -25.46 0.87
CA TYR A 82 -27.04 -25.62 -0.52
C TYR A 82 -26.17 -26.87 -0.76
N ARG A 83 -25.86 -27.65 0.28
CA ARG A 83 -24.93 -28.79 0.23
C ARG A 83 -25.34 -29.90 -0.75
N ASP A 84 -26.63 -30.02 -1.05
CA ASP A 84 -27.15 -31.04 -1.96
C ASP A 84 -26.91 -30.64 -3.44
N ASP A 85 -26.77 -29.34 -3.72
CA ASP A 85 -26.60 -28.79 -5.07
C ASP A 85 -25.20 -28.29 -5.35
N TYR A 86 -24.41 -27.95 -4.30
CA TYR A 86 -23.11 -27.30 -4.43
C TYR A 86 -22.02 -28.00 -3.60
N TYR A 87 -20.84 -28.11 -4.20
CA TYR A 87 -19.62 -28.53 -3.53
C TYR A 87 -18.65 -27.36 -3.37
N ILE A 88 -18.13 -27.14 -2.17
CA ILE A 88 -17.12 -26.11 -1.90
C ILE A 88 -15.72 -26.71 -2.09
N ASN A 89 -14.99 -26.22 -3.10
CA ASN A 89 -13.58 -26.54 -3.25
C ASN A 89 -12.73 -25.58 -2.41
N TRP A 90 -12.22 -26.07 -1.30
CA TRP A 90 -11.34 -25.31 -0.39
C TRP A 90 -9.89 -25.18 -0.89
N PHE A 91 -9.50 -25.96 -1.90
CA PHE A 91 -8.15 -25.96 -2.47
C PHE A 91 -8.13 -25.20 -3.82
N THR A 92 -8.41 -23.91 -3.77
CA THR A 92 -8.38 -23.04 -4.93
C THR A 92 -7.69 -21.72 -4.59
N PRO A 93 -6.84 -21.18 -5.49
CA PRO A 93 -6.18 -19.87 -5.28
C PRO A 93 -7.20 -18.72 -5.19
N TYR A 94 -8.41 -18.90 -5.73
CA TYR A 94 -9.47 -17.90 -5.66
C TYR A 94 -10.03 -17.68 -4.25
N LEU A 95 -9.76 -18.62 -3.32
CA LEU A 95 -10.32 -18.58 -1.96
C LEU A 95 -9.82 -17.37 -1.14
N VAL A 96 -8.60 -16.91 -1.37
CA VAL A 96 -8.00 -15.78 -0.61
C VAL A 96 -8.88 -14.54 -0.69
N GLY A 97 -9.39 -14.22 -1.89
CA GLY A 97 -10.30 -13.10 -2.07
C GLY A 97 -11.60 -13.25 -1.26
N TYR A 98 -12.15 -14.47 -1.25
CA TYR A 98 -13.37 -14.74 -0.49
C TYR A 98 -13.14 -14.70 1.03
N ILE A 99 -12.00 -15.15 1.56
CA ILE A 99 -11.71 -15.12 3.00
C ILE A 99 -11.82 -13.68 3.53
N ILE A 100 -11.28 -12.69 2.82
CA ILE A 100 -11.35 -11.29 3.23
C ILE A 100 -12.81 -10.81 3.25
N ALA A 101 -13.58 -11.05 2.18
CA ALA A 101 -14.96 -10.61 2.13
C ALA A 101 -15.85 -11.38 3.12
N LEU A 102 -15.64 -12.70 3.27
CA LEU A 102 -16.38 -13.52 4.23
C LEU A 102 -16.16 -13.07 5.67
N PHE A 103 -14.94 -12.68 6.03
CA PHE A 103 -14.67 -12.10 7.35
C PHE A 103 -15.56 -10.89 7.64
N PHE A 104 -15.70 -9.97 6.67
CA PHE A 104 -16.61 -8.83 6.82
C PHE A 104 -18.08 -9.22 6.73
N ALA A 105 -18.41 -10.28 5.99
CA ALA A 105 -19.79 -10.76 5.87
C ALA A 105 -20.35 -11.41 7.14
N LEU A 106 -19.49 -11.72 8.12
CA LEU A 106 -19.92 -12.12 9.46
C LEU A 106 -20.62 -10.98 10.24
N ILE A 107 -20.34 -9.72 9.85
CA ILE A 107 -20.83 -8.53 10.55
C ILE A 107 -21.76 -7.71 9.65
N PHE A 108 -21.47 -7.64 8.34
CA PHE A 108 -22.16 -6.80 7.38
C PHE A 108 -22.87 -7.64 6.31
N PRO A 109 -23.92 -7.10 5.66
CA PRO A 109 -24.52 -7.73 4.48
C PRO A 109 -23.46 -7.96 3.37
N ILE A 110 -23.61 -9.03 2.60
CA ILE A 110 -22.67 -9.42 1.54
C ILE A 110 -22.29 -8.25 0.60
N PRO A 111 -23.22 -7.41 0.11
CA PRO A 111 -22.82 -6.28 -0.75
C PRO A 111 -21.88 -5.29 -0.06
N ILE A 112 -22.08 -5.05 1.22
CA ILE A 112 -21.21 -4.16 2.02
C ILE A 112 -19.86 -4.81 2.27
N ALA A 113 -19.85 -6.09 2.61
CA ALA A 113 -18.60 -6.86 2.82
C ALA A 113 -17.71 -6.86 1.56
N LEU A 114 -18.30 -7.06 0.39
CA LEU A 114 -17.60 -6.97 -0.91
C LEU A 114 -17.04 -5.56 -1.16
N LYS A 115 -17.82 -4.51 -0.87
CA LYS A 115 -17.34 -3.13 -1.00
C LYS A 115 -16.16 -2.82 -0.09
N ILE A 116 -16.20 -3.29 1.17
CA ILE A 116 -15.08 -3.13 2.11
C ILE A 116 -13.84 -3.82 1.55
N ALA A 117 -13.96 -5.08 1.13
CA ALA A 117 -12.84 -5.83 0.60
C ALA A 117 -12.25 -5.20 -0.68
N LEU A 118 -13.10 -4.74 -1.60
CA LEU A 118 -12.67 -3.99 -2.79
C LEU A 118 -11.98 -2.67 -2.43
N SER A 119 -12.55 -1.90 -1.50
CA SER A 119 -11.97 -0.63 -1.05
C SER A 119 -10.57 -0.83 -0.44
N LEU A 120 -10.41 -1.85 0.41
CA LEU A 120 -9.13 -2.22 0.98
C LEU A 120 -8.10 -2.59 -0.09
N SER A 121 -8.51 -3.39 -1.08
CA SER A 121 -7.63 -3.80 -2.17
C SER A 121 -7.21 -2.63 -3.06
N LEU A 122 -8.14 -1.75 -3.42
CA LEU A 122 -7.83 -0.57 -4.23
C LEU A 122 -6.83 0.37 -3.52
N ILE A 123 -6.97 0.56 -2.21
CA ILE A 123 -6.01 1.35 -1.41
C ILE A 123 -4.68 0.60 -1.25
N ALA A 124 -4.73 -0.73 -1.12
CA ALA A 124 -3.53 -1.54 -0.99
C ALA A 124 -2.63 -1.50 -2.22
N VAL A 125 -3.16 -1.31 -3.44
CA VAL A 125 -2.37 -1.18 -4.68
C VAL A 125 -1.37 -0.01 -4.60
N PRO A 126 -1.77 1.26 -4.41
CA PRO A 126 -0.82 2.35 -4.31
C PRO A 126 0.09 2.23 -3.08
N LEU A 127 -0.35 1.65 -1.96
CA LEU A 127 0.50 1.39 -0.80
C LEU A 127 1.60 0.37 -1.11
N SER A 128 1.25 -0.72 -1.79
CA SER A 128 2.21 -1.75 -2.23
C SER A 128 3.22 -1.19 -3.24
N CYS A 129 2.74 -0.37 -4.17
CA CYS A 129 3.58 0.32 -5.13
C CYS A 129 4.54 1.31 -4.44
N LEU A 130 4.06 2.07 -3.45
CA LEU A 130 4.91 2.98 -2.67
C LEU A 130 6.00 2.22 -1.91
N TYR A 131 5.67 1.05 -1.36
CA TYR A 131 6.64 0.18 -0.71
C TYR A 131 7.69 -0.34 -1.70
N LEU A 132 7.27 -0.78 -2.89
CA LEU A 132 8.16 -1.20 -3.97
C LEU A 132 9.10 -0.06 -4.40
N LEU A 133 8.56 1.14 -4.64
CA LEU A 133 9.36 2.31 -5.02
C LEU A 133 10.40 2.67 -3.97
N ARG A 134 10.07 2.56 -2.68
CA ARG A 134 11.05 2.77 -1.60
C ARG A 134 12.19 1.76 -1.64
N ASN A 135 11.90 0.48 -1.88
CA ASN A 135 12.92 -0.56 -1.96
C ASN A 135 13.83 -0.40 -3.18
N LEU A 136 13.32 0.20 -4.26
CA LEU A 136 14.07 0.51 -5.48
C LEU A 136 14.79 1.87 -5.42
N ASN A 137 14.72 2.61 -4.31
CA ASN A 137 15.15 4.00 -4.20
C ASN A 137 14.56 4.90 -5.30
N GLY A 138 13.36 4.56 -5.76
CA GLY A 138 12.62 5.27 -6.80
C GLY A 138 11.93 6.53 -6.29
N ASN A 139 11.56 7.40 -7.22
CA ASN A 139 10.80 8.60 -6.88
C ASN A 139 9.37 8.22 -6.45
N ARG A 140 9.01 8.53 -5.20
CA ARG A 140 7.71 8.22 -4.61
C ARG A 140 6.51 8.78 -5.38
N TYR A 141 6.69 9.85 -6.14
CA TYR A 141 5.61 10.47 -6.91
C TYR A 141 5.10 9.61 -8.07
N TRP A 142 5.84 8.60 -8.51
CA TRP A 142 5.35 7.62 -9.48
C TRP A 142 4.13 6.82 -8.96
N VAL A 143 3.90 6.78 -7.64
CA VAL A 143 2.71 6.13 -7.07
C VAL A 143 1.40 6.75 -7.56
N TRP A 144 1.39 8.01 -8.00
CA TRP A 144 0.18 8.68 -8.49
C TRP A 144 -0.44 7.99 -9.70
N ILE A 145 0.34 7.29 -10.50
CA ILE A 145 -0.14 6.52 -11.65
C ILE A 145 -1.02 5.34 -11.21
N CYS A 146 -0.82 4.80 -10.02
CA CYS A 146 -1.61 3.68 -9.52
C CYS A 146 -3.09 4.04 -9.30
N PHE A 147 -3.40 5.30 -8.98
CA PHE A 147 -4.77 5.73 -8.69
C PHE A 147 -5.70 5.60 -9.91
N PRO A 148 -5.40 6.19 -11.07
CA PRO A 148 -6.25 6.00 -12.26
C PRO A 148 -6.20 4.57 -12.79
N MET A 149 -5.08 3.84 -12.65
CA MET A 149 -4.95 2.46 -13.13
C MET A 149 -5.74 1.45 -12.29
N ALA A 150 -6.14 1.79 -11.07
CA ALA A 150 -6.93 0.92 -10.21
C ALA A 150 -8.31 0.60 -10.81
N TYR A 151 -8.92 1.54 -11.53
CA TYR A 151 -10.14 1.33 -12.30
C TYR A 151 -9.82 0.73 -13.68
N SER A 152 -9.21 -0.44 -13.67
CA SER A 152 -8.81 -1.19 -14.85
C SER A 152 -9.98 -1.96 -15.47
N PHE A 153 -9.74 -2.55 -16.64
CA PHE A 153 -10.68 -3.48 -17.28
C PHE A 153 -11.12 -4.59 -16.31
N SER A 154 -10.20 -5.19 -15.57
CA SER A 154 -10.50 -6.24 -14.58
C SER A 154 -11.42 -5.76 -13.46
N PHE A 155 -11.35 -4.47 -13.09
CA PHE A 155 -12.27 -3.88 -12.12
C PHE A 155 -13.70 -3.83 -12.69
N TYR A 156 -13.88 -3.31 -13.90
CA TYR A 156 -15.22 -3.19 -14.53
C TYR A 156 -15.86 -4.54 -14.80
N TRP A 157 -15.08 -5.56 -15.16
CA TRP A 157 -15.58 -6.93 -15.33
C TRP A 157 -15.88 -7.60 -13.98
N GLY A 158 -15.43 -7.05 -12.89
CA GLY A 158 -15.68 -7.62 -11.57
C GLY A 158 -14.82 -8.84 -11.25
N PHE A 159 -13.62 -8.95 -11.84
CA PHE A 159 -12.67 -10.04 -11.56
C PHE A 159 -12.13 -9.91 -10.13
N TYR A 160 -13.03 -10.19 -9.19
CA TYR A 160 -12.85 -9.94 -7.76
C TYR A 160 -11.55 -10.51 -7.21
N SER A 161 -11.28 -11.79 -7.47
CA SER A 161 -10.08 -12.46 -6.99
C SER A 161 -8.79 -11.83 -7.56
N TYR A 162 -8.82 -11.40 -8.82
CA TYR A 162 -7.69 -10.69 -9.43
C TYR A 162 -7.43 -9.32 -8.79
N ILE A 163 -8.49 -8.57 -8.48
CA ILE A 163 -8.38 -7.26 -7.83
C ILE A 163 -7.75 -7.42 -6.45
N ILE A 164 -8.15 -8.45 -5.69
CA ILE A 164 -7.60 -8.75 -4.36
C ILE A 164 -6.14 -9.25 -4.45
N ALA A 165 -5.81 -10.06 -5.46
CA ALA A 165 -4.47 -10.59 -5.64
C ALA A 165 -3.44 -9.54 -6.09
N THR A 166 -3.86 -8.51 -6.83
CA THR A 166 -2.95 -7.49 -7.39
C THR A 166 -2.05 -6.81 -6.33
N PRO A 167 -2.55 -6.25 -5.22
CA PRO A 167 -1.68 -5.66 -4.20
C PRO A 167 -0.78 -6.69 -3.52
N VAL A 168 -1.23 -7.94 -3.37
CA VAL A 168 -0.40 -9.02 -2.82
C VAL A 168 0.75 -9.33 -3.76
N ALA A 169 0.50 -9.43 -5.08
CA ALA A 169 1.54 -9.63 -6.09
C ALA A 169 2.59 -8.51 -6.04
N LEU A 170 2.15 -7.25 -5.95
CA LEU A 170 3.07 -6.10 -5.81
C LEU A 170 3.89 -6.19 -4.51
N LEU A 171 3.29 -6.62 -3.39
CA LEU A 171 4.00 -6.83 -2.13
C LEU A 171 5.04 -7.96 -2.24
N VAL A 172 4.71 -9.06 -2.92
CA VAL A 172 5.66 -10.15 -3.19
C VAL A 172 6.87 -9.63 -3.95
N VAL A 173 6.65 -8.88 -5.03
CA VAL A 173 7.73 -8.28 -5.83
C VAL A 173 8.55 -7.30 -5.00
N ALA A 174 7.88 -6.42 -4.23
CA ALA A 174 8.54 -5.45 -3.38
C ALA A 174 9.39 -6.12 -2.29
N TYR A 175 8.86 -7.18 -1.68
CA TYR A 175 9.58 -7.93 -0.68
C TYR A 175 10.76 -8.72 -1.27
N ALA A 176 10.56 -9.37 -2.42
CA ALA A 176 11.63 -10.08 -3.13
C ALA A 176 12.78 -9.14 -3.52
N THR A 177 12.44 -7.92 -3.98
CA THR A 177 13.42 -6.88 -4.31
C THR A 177 14.20 -6.45 -3.06
N ALA A 178 13.53 -6.19 -1.94
CA ALA A 178 14.19 -5.84 -0.69
C ALA A 178 15.07 -6.99 -0.16
N TYR A 179 14.60 -8.23 -0.29
CA TYR A 179 15.33 -9.42 0.13
C TYR A 179 16.59 -9.66 -0.71
N SER A 180 16.52 -9.45 -2.03
CA SER A 180 17.67 -9.64 -2.92
C SER A 180 18.85 -8.71 -2.61
N GLN A 181 18.62 -7.63 -1.88
CA GLN A 181 19.62 -6.64 -1.46
C GLN A 181 20.20 -6.92 -0.06
N GLN A 182 19.74 -7.95 0.62
CA GLN A 182 20.14 -8.29 1.99
C GLN A 182 20.76 -9.68 2.06
N GLU A 183 21.55 -9.93 3.12
CA GLU A 183 22.00 -11.27 3.44
C GLU A 183 20.82 -12.23 3.65
N PRO A 184 20.86 -13.44 3.07
CA PRO A 184 19.75 -14.39 3.14
C PRO A 184 19.54 -14.84 4.57
N THR A 185 18.40 -14.46 5.17
CA THR A 185 18.00 -14.92 6.49
C THR A 185 16.83 -15.91 6.39
N ARG A 186 16.79 -16.88 7.30
CA ARG A 186 15.70 -17.87 7.37
C ARG A 186 14.33 -17.19 7.50
N LYS A 187 14.25 -16.09 8.28
CA LYS A 187 13.03 -15.30 8.45
C LYS A 187 12.54 -14.73 7.11
N ASN A 188 13.43 -14.10 6.35
CA ASN A 188 13.09 -13.49 5.07
C ASN A 188 12.63 -14.52 4.04
N PHE A 189 13.25 -15.71 4.02
CA PHE A 189 12.84 -16.81 3.17
C PHE A 189 11.42 -17.28 3.52
N VAL A 190 11.11 -17.47 4.80
CA VAL A 190 9.77 -17.89 5.24
C VAL A 190 8.71 -16.86 4.85
N ILE A 191 8.98 -15.56 5.06
CA ILE A 191 8.03 -14.50 4.70
C ILE A 191 7.79 -14.47 3.18
N ALA A 192 8.86 -14.56 2.37
CA ALA A 192 8.75 -14.60 0.90
C ALA A 192 7.90 -15.79 0.44
N THR A 193 8.14 -16.98 1.02
CA THR A 193 7.38 -18.21 0.72
C THR A 193 5.91 -18.04 1.09
N LEU A 194 5.59 -17.51 2.29
CA LEU A 194 4.21 -17.29 2.72
C LEU A 194 3.48 -16.30 1.83
N LEU A 195 4.12 -15.17 1.49
CA LEU A 195 3.54 -14.19 0.58
C LEU A 195 3.30 -14.78 -0.82
N SER A 196 4.23 -15.59 -1.35
CA SER A 196 4.05 -16.25 -2.65
C SER A 196 2.95 -17.31 -2.64
N ALA A 197 2.70 -17.95 -1.49
CA ALA A 197 1.63 -18.94 -1.34
C ALA A 197 0.22 -18.30 -1.28
N LEU A 198 0.12 -16.98 -1.10
CA LEU A 198 -1.14 -16.22 -1.15
C LEU A 198 -1.55 -15.81 -2.58
N LEU A 199 -0.68 -15.99 -3.56
CA LEU A 199 -0.93 -15.71 -4.98
C LEU A 199 -1.45 -16.96 -5.70
#